data_5d0da77c775d363e0042802bba073f07
#
_entry.id   5d0da77c775d363e0042802bba073f07
#
_cell.length_a   1.000
_cell.length_b   1.000
_cell.length_c   1.000
_cell.angle_alpha   90.00
_cell.angle_beta   90.00
_cell.angle_gamma   90.00
#
_symmetry.space_group_name_H-M   'P 1'
#
loop_
_entity.id
_entity.type
_entity.pdbx_description
1 polymer ?
#
loop_
_entity_poly.entity_id
_entity_poly.type
_entity_poly.pdbx_seq_one_letter_code
_entity_poly.pdbx_strand_id
1 'polypeptide(L)'
;MKAPAWSPDSWLRQPAHLCWLNDEGLRLLPFARGAKVEQGFAALDAHGRLPEGAIAELIHTTRMTHCFALAHIQGVPGYAALVDHGLAALRGALWDEAHGGWFADATRSGGKSAYLHAFVALAASSARVAGRPAAQALLDDAIEIIERHFWSEEEGALRESFNRDWRDEEAYRGANSNMHGVEAFLALADVTGNALWLQRALRIAERLIHRHAAACGHVVVEHFDAHWQALPEYNADNRADPFRPYGSTPGHAFEWARLLLHLEAALTQAGLVAPDWLLADAKGLFASACQHAWQADGAPGLVYSLDWNQQPVVRARLHWVHAEAVAAAAALVQRTGEAAYEQWYRQGWAFITEHFIDLHGGSWHHELDEHNQPAARIWAGKPDLYHAYQAVLLPRLALAPSLATVLAADVTRR
;
A
#
# COMPACT_ATOMS: atom_id res chain seq x y z
N MET A 1 0.66 -4.47 26.29
CA MET A 1 1.40 -3.19 26.42
C MET A 1 0.48 -2.13 27.03
N LYS A 2 0.96 -1.27 27.95
CA LYS A 2 0.18 -0.07 28.36
C LYS A 2 0.11 0.86 27.14
N ALA A 3 -1.08 1.36 26.83
CA ALA A 3 -1.24 2.39 25.80
C ALA A 3 -0.33 3.58 26.12
N PRO A 4 0.43 4.11 25.17
CA PRO A 4 1.26 5.28 25.42
C PRO A 4 0.40 6.46 25.84
N ALA A 5 0.94 7.31 26.70
CA ALA A 5 0.27 8.56 27.09
C ALA A 5 0.39 9.56 25.94
N TRP A 6 -0.62 9.59 25.07
CA TRP A 6 -0.69 10.59 24.00
C TRP A 6 -0.89 11.99 24.57
N SER A 7 -0.32 12.99 23.91
CA SER A 7 -0.64 14.38 24.24
C SER A 7 -2.15 14.62 24.16
N PRO A 8 -2.77 15.32 25.13
CA PRO A 8 -4.17 15.73 25.02
C PRO A 8 -4.49 16.53 23.74
N ASP A 9 -3.49 17.23 23.20
CA ASP A 9 -3.60 18.07 22.01
C ASP A 9 -3.31 17.31 20.69
N SER A 10 -3.08 15.99 20.73
CA SER A 10 -2.84 15.20 19.52
C SER A 10 -4.04 15.27 18.58
N TRP A 11 -3.78 15.55 17.30
CA TRP A 11 -4.81 15.54 16.26
C TRP A 11 -5.50 14.19 16.14
N LEU A 12 -4.81 13.10 16.43
CA LEU A 12 -5.39 11.76 16.43
C LEU A 12 -6.48 11.57 17.50
N ARG A 13 -6.66 12.54 18.40
CA ARG A 13 -7.70 12.54 19.44
C ARG A 13 -8.71 13.68 19.28
N GLN A 14 -8.44 14.63 18.38
CA GLN A 14 -9.31 15.80 18.19
C GLN A 14 -10.54 15.43 17.35
N PRO A 15 -11.77 15.57 17.88
CA PRO A 15 -12.99 15.22 17.13
C PRO A 15 -13.10 15.92 15.79
N ALA A 16 -12.70 17.20 15.71
CA ALA A 16 -12.74 17.97 14.47
C ALA A 16 -11.83 17.37 13.40
N HIS A 17 -10.60 16.94 13.76
CA HIS A 17 -9.69 16.31 12.81
C HIS A 17 -10.20 14.93 12.36
N LEU A 18 -10.74 14.13 13.29
CA LEU A 18 -11.31 12.83 12.96
C LEU A 18 -12.54 12.96 12.03
N CYS A 19 -13.39 13.97 12.25
CA CYS A 19 -14.47 14.30 11.32
C CYS A 19 -13.94 14.71 9.96
N TRP A 20 -12.92 15.59 9.91
CA TRP A 20 -12.30 16.03 8.67
C TRP A 20 -11.72 14.86 7.86
N LEU A 21 -11.01 13.92 8.50
CA LEU A 21 -10.52 12.70 7.85
C LEU A 21 -11.67 11.87 7.26
N ASN A 22 -12.78 11.74 8.00
CA ASN A 22 -13.96 11.03 7.50
C ASN A 22 -14.56 11.71 6.28
N ASP A 23 -14.73 13.03 6.32
CA ASP A 23 -15.33 13.82 5.24
C ASP A 23 -14.46 13.77 3.99
N GLU A 24 -13.14 13.81 4.14
CA GLU A 24 -12.20 13.65 3.03
C GLU A 24 -12.29 12.24 2.43
N GLY A 25 -12.38 11.19 3.24
CA GLY A 25 -12.62 9.83 2.74
C GLY A 25 -13.91 9.72 1.95
N LEU A 26 -15.00 10.31 2.45
CA LEU A 26 -16.29 10.35 1.74
C LEU A 26 -16.23 11.16 0.44
N ARG A 27 -15.38 12.20 0.35
CA ARG A 27 -15.17 13.00 -0.86
C ARG A 27 -14.39 12.24 -1.95
N LEU A 28 -13.45 11.38 -1.57
CA LEU A 28 -12.66 10.56 -2.51
C LEU A 28 -13.50 9.49 -3.22
N LEU A 29 -14.45 8.89 -2.52
CA LEU A 29 -15.19 7.73 -2.99
C LEU A 29 -16.04 7.96 -4.25
N PRO A 30 -16.83 9.04 -4.41
CA PRO A 30 -17.61 9.30 -5.62
C PRO A 30 -16.76 9.44 -6.88
N PHE A 31 -15.57 10.07 -6.76
CA PHE A 31 -14.62 10.21 -7.87
C PHE A 31 -14.20 8.83 -8.40
N ALA A 32 -13.79 7.93 -7.51
CA ALA A 32 -13.30 6.60 -7.84
C ALA A 32 -14.36 5.69 -8.48
N ARG A 33 -15.66 5.95 -8.27
CA ARG A 33 -16.73 5.19 -8.95
C ARG A 33 -16.69 5.31 -10.47
N GLY A 34 -16.13 6.40 -11.00
CA GLY A 34 -15.92 6.62 -12.43
C GLY A 34 -15.02 5.60 -13.10
N ALA A 35 -14.18 4.88 -12.31
CA ALA A 35 -13.25 3.86 -12.82
C ALA A 35 -13.94 2.59 -13.36
N LYS A 36 -15.25 2.42 -13.12
CA LYS A 36 -15.98 1.19 -13.50
C LYS A 36 -16.07 1.04 -15.02
N VAL A 37 -15.57 -0.08 -15.53
CA VAL A 37 -15.72 -0.58 -16.90
C VAL A 37 -16.45 -1.93 -16.88
N GLU A 38 -16.79 -2.49 -18.04
CA GLU A 38 -17.54 -3.75 -18.11
C GLU A 38 -16.88 -4.90 -17.35
N GLN A 39 -15.55 -5.04 -17.48
CA GLN A 39 -14.78 -6.17 -16.98
C GLN A 39 -13.96 -5.86 -15.71
N GLY A 40 -14.30 -4.83 -14.96
CA GLY A 40 -13.61 -4.45 -13.72
C GLY A 40 -13.48 -2.94 -13.56
N PHE A 41 -12.29 -2.48 -13.20
CA PHE A 41 -11.98 -1.05 -13.05
C PHE A 41 -10.73 -0.69 -13.84
N ALA A 42 -10.73 0.51 -14.42
CA ALA A 42 -9.66 1.07 -15.24
C ALA A 42 -9.12 2.37 -14.65
N ALA A 43 -7.96 2.81 -15.15
CA ALA A 43 -7.36 4.09 -14.79
C ALA A 43 -8.26 5.27 -15.16
N LEU A 44 -8.33 6.28 -14.28
CA LEU A 44 -9.04 7.55 -14.51
C LEU A 44 -8.06 8.65 -14.93
N ASP A 45 -8.52 9.53 -15.83
CA ASP A 45 -7.81 10.77 -16.13
C ASP A 45 -7.83 11.77 -14.96
N ALA A 46 -7.21 12.93 -15.13
CA ALA A 46 -7.16 13.97 -14.10
C ALA A 46 -8.54 14.55 -13.72
N HIS A 47 -9.57 14.30 -14.52
CA HIS A 47 -10.95 14.78 -14.31
C HIS A 47 -11.91 13.67 -13.87
N GLY A 48 -11.41 12.48 -13.56
CA GLY A 48 -12.23 11.35 -13.14
C GLY A 48 -13.02 10.69 -14.27
N ARG A 49 -12.56 10.81 -15.51
CA ARG A 49 -13.17 10.21 -16.69
C ARG A 49 -12.35 9.03 -17.18
N LEU A 50 -13.01 8.06 -17.77
CA LEU A 50 -12.35 6.98 -18.47
C LEU A 50 -11.75 7.50 -19.78
N PRO A 51 -10.46 7.28 -20.06
CA PRO A 51 -9.88 7.49 -21.39
C PRO A 51 -10.59 6.65 -22.46
N GLU A 52 -10.52 7.08 -23.72
CA GLU A 52 -11.02 6.28 -24.83
C GLU A 52 -10.30 4.92 -24.89
N GLY A 53 -11.06 3.84 -25.02
CA GLY A 53 -10.50 2.49 -25.04
C GLY A 53 -10.01 1.97 -23.67
N ALA A 54 -10.39 2.61 -22.55
CA ALA A 54 -10.02 2.15 -21.23
C ALA A 54 -10.43 0.69 -20.99
N ILE A 55 -9.47 -0.11 -20.54
CA ILE A 55 -9.64 -1.53 -20.22
C ILE A 55 -9.48 -1.76 -18.72
N ALA A 56 -10.09 -2.83 -18.22
CA ALA A 56 -9.90 -3.23 -16.83
C ALA A 56 -8.44 -3.68 -16.61
N GLU A 57 -7.85 -3.16 -15.54
CA GLU A 57 -6.53 -3.53 -15.06
C GLU A 57 -6.62 -4.20 -13.71
N LEU A 58 -5.80 -5.23 -13.47
CA LEU A 58 -5.82 -5.99 -12.24
C LEU A 58 -5.53 -5.12 -11.02
N ILE A 59 -4.54 -4.21 -11.14
CA ILE A 59 -4.17 -3.32 -10.04
C ILE A 59 -5.32 -2.39 -9.65
N HIS A 60 -5.99 -1.76 -10.61
CA HIS A 60 -7.13 -0.89 -10.33
C HIS A 60 -8.33 -1.70 -9.84
N THR A 61 -8.58 -2.87 -10.42
CA THR A 61 -9.69 -3.73 -10.01
C THR A 61 -9.52 -4.22 -8.57
N THR A 62 -8.34 -4.64 -8.18
CA THR A 62 -8.09 -5.10 -6.80
C THR A 62 -8.12 -3.96 -5.78
N ARG A 63 -7.43 -2.85 -6.06
CA ARG A 63 -7.40 -1.68 -5.17
C ARG A 63 -8.78 -1.05 -5.00
N MET A 64 -9.56 -0.90 -6.07
CA MET A 64 -10.93 -0.39 -5.98
C MET A 64 -11.84 -1.36 -5.23
N THR A 65 -11.73 -2.67 -5.47
CA THR A 65 -12.50 -3.68 -4.72
C THR A 65 -12.21 -3.62 -3.23
N HIS A 66 -10.94 -3.50 -2.84
CA HIS A 66 -10.53 -3.30 -1.45
C HIS A 66 -11.13 -2.02 -0.87
N CYS A 67 -10.93 -0.87 -1.48
CA CYS A 67 -11.42 0.41 -0.99
C CYS A 67 -12.96 0.46 -0.90
N PHE A 68 -13.65 -0.10 -1.89
CA PHE A 68 -15.11 -0.17 -1.87
C PHE A 68 -15.64 -1.16 -0.83
N ALA A 69 -14.88 -2.22 -0.51
CA ALA A 69 -15.20 -3.08 0.63
C ALA A 69 -15.10 -2.31 1.96
N LEU A 70 -14.04 -1.50 2.14
CA LEU A 70 -13.90 -0.62 3.31
C LEU A 70 -15.04 0.40 3.41
N ALA A 71 -15.44 1.00 2.28
CA ALA A 71 -16.59 1.92 2.24
C ALA A 71 -17.90 1.22 2.61
N HIS A 72 -18.12 0.00 2.11
CA HIS A 72 -19.30 -0.80 2.46
C HIS A 72 -19.32 -1.17 3.94
N ILE A 73 -18.20 -1.57 4.53
CA ILE A 73 -18.07 -1.86 5.97
C ILE A 73 -18.45 -0.63 6.80
N GLN A 74 -18.09 0.58 6.37
CA GLN A 74 -18.47 1.83 7.03
C GLN A 74 -19.96 2.19 6.87
N GLY A 75 -20.73 1.41 6.12
CA GLY A 75 -22.16 1.66 5.88
C GLY A 75 -22.43 2.68 4.77
N VAL A 76 -21.44 3.02 3.92
CA VAL A 76 -21.66 3.95 2.80
C VAL A 76 -22.54 3.28 1.73
N PRO A 77 -23.72 3.86 1.39
CA PRO A 77 -24.66 3.21 0.50
C PRO A 77 -24.13 3.04 -0.94
N GLY A 78 -24.47 1.91 -1.58
CA GLY A 78 -24.19 1.66 -3.01
C GLY A 78 -22.83 1.06 -3.31
N TYR A 79 -21.95 0.86 -2.32
CA TYR A 79 -20.61 0.31 -2.54
C TYR A 79 -20.57 -1.22 -2.59
N ALA A 80 -21.53 -1.92 -1.98
CA ALA A 80 -21.66 -3.37 -2.09
C ALA A 80 -21.66 -3.87 -3.55
N ALA A 81 -22.43 -3.23 -4.41
CA ALA A 81 -22.52 -3.59 -5.83
C ALA A 81 -21.20 -3.37 -6.59
N LEU A 82 -20.39 -2.39 -6.18
CA LEU A 82 -19.07 -2.15 -6.76
C LEU A 82 -18.05 -3.21 -6.30
N VAL A 83 -18.13 -3.66 -5.05
CA VAL A 83 -17.34 -4.81 -4.57
C VAL A 83 -17.69 -6.06 -5.37
N ASP A 84 -18.99 -6.36 -5.54
CA ASP A 84 -19.42 -7.53 -6.30
C ASP A 84 -19.00 -7.47 -7.77
N HIS A 85 -18.99 -6.27 -8.36
CA HIS A 85 -18.47 -6.06 -9.72
C HIS A 85 -16.97 -6.39 -9.81
N GLY A 86 -16.16 -5.90 -8.87
CA GLY A 86 -14.74 -6.24 -8.81
C GLY A 86 -14.50 -7.74 -8.60
N LEU A 87 -15.24 -8.38 -7.69
CA LEU A 87 -15.15 -9.82 -7.48
C LEU A 87 -15.52 -10.62 -8.74
N ALA A 88 -16.55 -10.19 -9.47
CA ALA A 88 -16.93 -10.82 -10.73
C ALA A 88 -15.82 -10.70 -11.80
N ALA A 89 -15.17 -9.54 -11.91
CA ALA A 89 -14.04 -9.32 -12.81
C ALA A 89 -12.84 -10.21 -12.45
N LEU A 90 -12.51 -10.29 -11.15
CA LEU A 90 -11.39 -11.09 -10.63
C LEU A 90 -11.61 -12.60 -10.79
N ARG A 91 -12.85 -13.07 -10.81
CA ARG A 91 -13.20 -14.47 -11.06
C ARG A 91 -13.60 -14.78 -12.51
N GLY A 92 -13.60 -13.79 -13.37
CA GLY A 92 -13.99 -13.90 -14.77
C GLY A 92 -12.91 -13.39 -15.72
N ALA A 93 -13.07 -12.15 -16.22
CA ALA A 93 -12.25 -11.61 -17.30
C ALA A 93 -10.74 -11.58 -17.00
N LEU A 94 -10.37 -11.37 -15.73
CA LEU A 94 -8.97 -11.28 -15.29
C LEU A 94 -8.37 -12.64 -14.85
N TRP A 95 -9.18 -13.67 -14.69
CA TRP A 95 -8.72 -15.00 -14.30
C TRP A 95 -8.18 -15.80 -15.47
N ASP A 96 -7.06 -16.48 -15.31
CA ASP A 96 -6.50 -17.41 -16.33
C ASP A 96 -7.00 -18.85 -16.09
N GLU A 97 -8.08 -19.21 -16.78
CA GLU A 97 -8.68 -20.55 -16.66
C GLU A 97 -7.74 -21.69 -17.07
N ALA A 98 -6.74 -21.40 -17.92
CA ALA A 98 -5.84 -22.44 -18.44
C ALA A 98 -4.71 -22.78 -17.47
N HIS A 99 -4.22 -21.78 -16.74
CA HIS A 99 -3.00 -21.93 -15.90
C HIS A 99 -3.20 -21.49 -14.44
N GLY A 100 -4.36 -20.93 -14.10
CA GLY A 100 -4.59 -20.30 -12.80
C GLY A 100 -3.87 -18.95 -12.65
N GLY A 101 -4.23 -18.19 -11.61
CA GLY A 101 -3.73 -16.84 -11.38
C GLY A 101 -4.37 -15.79 -12.29
N TRP A 102 -3.90 -14.54 -12.20
CA TRP A 102 -4.55 -13.41 -12.84
C TRP A 102 -3.67 -12.74 -13.88
N PHE A 103 -4.29 -12.34 -14.98
CA PHE A 103 -3.68 -11.45 -15.98
C PHE A 103 -3.54 -10.04 -15.42
N ALA A 104 -2.55 -9.28 -15.91
CA ALA A 104 -2.36 -7.89 -15.51
C ALA A 104 -3.52 -6.97 -15.95
N ASP A 105 -4.18 -7.32 -17.04
CA ASP A 105 -5.31 -6.59 -17.60
C ASP A 105 -6.24 -7.48 -18.44
N ALA A 106 -7.35 -6.90 -18.90
CA ALA A 106 -8.37 -7.60 -19.68
C ALA A 106 -7.94 -7.97 -21.12
N THR A 107 -6.75 -7.57 -21.58
CA THR A 107 -6.18 -8.10 -22.84
C THR A 107 -5.72 -9.55 -22.70
N ARG A 108 -5.58 -10.03 -21.46
CA ARG A 108 -5.17 -11.40 -21.10
C ARG A 108 -3.78 -11.77 -21.65
N SER A 109 -2.90 -10.77 -21.71
CA SER A 109 -1.52 -10.92 -22.16
C SER A 109 -0.52 -10.79 -21.00
N GLY A 110 0.74 -11.19 -21.24
CA GLY A 110 1.84 -11.02 -20.30
C GLY A 110 1.96 -12.09 -19.23
N GLY A 111 2.91 -11.86 -18.34
CA GLY A 111 3.23 -12.74 -17.21
C GLY A 111 2.40 -12.42 -15.95
N LYS A 112 2.75 -13.07 -14.86
CA LYS A 112 2.10 -13.01 -13.56
C LYS A 112 3.09 -12.55 -12.49
N SER A 113 2.75 -11.50 -11.73
CA SER A 113 3.64 -10.94 -10.71
C SER A 113 3.11 -11.11 -9.29
N ALA A 114 4.00 -11.31 -8.34
CA ALA A 114 3.66 -11.38 -6.93
C ALA A 114 2.98 -10.10 -6.43
N TYR A 115 3.45 -8.94 -6.90
CA TYR A 115 2.85 -7.64 -6.60
C TYR A 115 1.35 -7.61 -6.86
N LEU A 116 0.92 -7.96 -8.06
CA LEU A 116 -0.49 -7.95 -8.44
C LEU A 116 -1.30 -9.02 -7.68
N HIS A 117 -0.71 -10.19 -7.43
CA HIS A 117 -1.38 -11.28 -6.70
C HIS A 117 -1.52 -10.99 -5.20
N ALA A 118 -0.61 -10.23 -4.60
CA ALA A 118 -0.77 -9.72 -3.24
C ALA A 118 -2.01 -8.81 -3.11
N PHE A 119 -2.26 -7.96 -4.11
CA PHE A 119 -3.47 -7.14 -4.13
C PHE A 119 -4.76 -7.94 -4.36
N VAL A 120 -4.70 -9.08 -5.07
CA VAL A 120 -5.86 -9.99 -5.16
C VAL A 120 -6.19 -10.55 -3.77
N ALA A 121 -5.18 -11.03 -3.04
CA ALA A 121 -5.37 -11.55 -1.69
C ALA A 121 -5.91 -10.48 -0.71
N LEU A 122 -5.40 -9.25 -0.80
CA LEU A 122 -5.87 -8.11 0.01
C LEU A 122 -7.34 -7.76 -0.32
N ALA A 123 -7.70 -7.70 -1.60
CA ALA A 123 -9.06 -7.42 -2.04
C ALA A 123 -10.04 -8.52 -1.63
N ALA A 124 -9.65 -9.79 -1.78
CA ALA A 124 -10.43 -10.95 -1.37
C ALA A 124 -10.67 -10.95 0.15
N SER A 125 -9.61 -10.67 0.94
CA SER A 125 -9.70 -10.56 2.40
C SER A 125 -10.68 -9.47 2.82
N SER A 126 -10.57 -8.28 2.23
CA SER A 126 -11.45 -7.15 2.56
C SER A 126 -12.91 -7.41 2.15
N ALA A 127 -13.13 -8.00 0.98
CA ALA A 127 -14.46 -8.40 0.53
C ALA A 127 -15.06 -9.51 1.41
N ARG A 128 -14.22 -10.42 1.95
CA ARG A 128 -14.64 -11.46 2.91
C ARG A 128 -15.11 -10.83 4.22
N VAL A 129 -14.37 -9.86 4.76
CA VAL A 129 -14.76 -9.10 5.97
C VAL A 129 -16.04 -8.30 5.69
N ALA A 130 -16.19 -7.75 4.50
CA ALA A 130 -17.41 -7.05 4.06
C ALA A 130 -18.61 -7.99 3.81
N GLY A 131 -18.49 -9.29 4.04
CA GLY A 131 -19.56 -10.27 3.93
C GLY A 131 -20.01 -10.53 2.48
N ARG A 132 -19.15 -10.33 1.48
CA ARG A 132 -19.53 -10.53 0.09
C ARG A 132 -19.52 -12.02 -0.29
N PRO A 133 -20.59 -12.55 -0.93
CA PRO A 133 -20.76 -14.00 -1.15
C PRO A 133 -19.63 -14.65 -1.97
N ALA A 134 -19.12 -13.98 -3.00
CA ALA A 134 -18.08 -14.53 -3.88
C ALA A 134 -16.65 -14.42 -3.30
N ALA A 135 -16.48 -13.73 -2.16
CA ALA A 135 -15.15 -13.41 -1.62
C ALA A 135 -14.39 -14.65 -1.13
N GLN A 136 -15.07 -15.64 -0.55
CA GLN A 136 -14.39 -16.85 -0.03
C GLN A 136 -13.71 -17.62 -1.15
N ALA A 137 -14.38 -17.87 -2.25
CA ALA A 137 -13.79 -18.63 -3.35
C ALA A 137 -12.60 -17.88 -4.00
N LEU A 138 -12.69 -16.53 -4.13
CA LEU A 138 -11.54 -15.72 -4.59
C LEU A 138 -10.37 -15.78 -3.59
N LEU A 139 -10.65 -15.79 -2.29
CA LEU A 139 -9.64 -15.88 -1.25
C LEU A 139 -8.91 -17.23 -1.31
N ASP A 140 -9.65 -18.32 -1.47
CA ASP A 140 -9.09 -19.67 -1.58
C ASP A 140 -8.18 -19.78 -2.82
N ASP A 141 -8.63 -19.27 -3.98
CA ASP A 141 -7.85 -19.23 -5.21
C ASP A 141 -6.56 -18.37 -5.02
N ALA A 142 -6.65 -17.20 -4.37
CA ALA A 142 -5.51 -16.33 -4.13
C ALA A 142 -4.46 -16.98 -3.22
N ILE A 143 -4.90 -17.64 -2.15
CA ILE A 143 -4.03 -18.40 -1.24
C ILE A 143 -3.31 -19.52 -1.99
N GLU A 144 -4.05 -20.33 -2.78
CA GLU A 144 -3.45 -21.43 -3.54
C GLU A 144 -2.36 -20.91 -4.49
N ILE A 145 -2.62 -19.85 -5.23
CA ILE A 145 -1.66 -19.28 -6.18
C ILE A 145 -0.43 -18.73 -5.46
N ILE A 146 -0.59 -18.00 -4.36
CA ILE A 146 0.53 -17.48 -3.59
C ILE A 146 1.39 -18.61 -3.04
N GLU A 147 0.78 -19.63 -2.42
CA GLU A 147 1.51 -20.73 -1.82
C GLU A 147 2.22 -21.61 -2.85
N ARG A 148 1.59 -21.84 -3.99
CA ARG A 148 2.10 -22.73 -5.03
C ARG A 148 3.20 -22.13 -5.86
N HIS A 149 3.12 -20.83 -6.18
CA HIS A 149 3.99 -20.20 -7.17
C HIS A 149 4.89 -19.11 -6.60
N PHE A 150 4.39 -18.24 -5.74
CA PHE A 150 5.15 -17.08 -5.30
C PHE A 150 5.90 -17.29 -3.99
N TRP A 151 5.32 -17.94 -2.98
CA TRP A 151 6.00 -18.13 -1.71
C TRP A 151 7.13 -19.14 -1.82
N SER A 152 8.34 -18.75 -1.40
CA SER A 152 9.50 -19.63 -1.28
C SER A 152 9.84 -19.86 0.20
N GLU A 153 9.65 -21.09 0.68
CA GLU A 153 10.05 -21.43 2.07
C GLU A 153 11.56 -21.34 2.27
N GLU A 154 12.36 -21.66 1.26
CA GLU A 154 13.82 -21.54 1.30
C GLU A 154 14.25 -20.08 1.41
N GLU A 155 13.71 -19.20 0.57
CA GLU A 155 14.04 -17.79 0.56
C GLU A 155 13.39 -17.05 1.74
N GLY A 156 12.25 -17.50 2.24
CA GLY A 156 11.42 -16.80 3.23
C GLY A 156 10.85 -15.48 2.69
N ALA A 157 10.55 -15.47 1.39
CA ALA A 157 10.09 -14.31 0.66
C ALA A 157 9.27 -14.73 -0.57
N LEU A 158 8.66 -13.75 -1.24
CA LEU A 158 7.98 -13.95 -2.52
C LEU A 158 8.97 -13.87 -3.67
N ARG A 159 8.86 -14.81 -4.64
CA ARG A 159 9.42 -14.69 -5.97
C ARG A 159 8.68 -13.59 -6.74
N GLU A 160 9.36 -12.92 -7.66
CA GLU A 160 8.84 -11.69 -8.26
C GLU A 160 7.75 -11.94 -9.31
N SER A 161 8.10 -12.69 -10.36
CA SER A 161 7.17 -12.91 -11.46
C SER A 161 7.48 -14.17 -12.25
N PHE A 162 6.49 -14.60 -13.03
CA PHE A 162 6.56 -15.74 -13.93
C PHE A 162 5.93 -15.38 -15.29
N ASN A 163 6.30 -16.15 -16.31
CA ASN A 163 5.51 -16.16 -17.54
C ASN A 163 4.10 -16.74 -17.29
N ARG A 164 3.22 -16.66 -18.28
CA ARG A 164 1.81 -17.04 -18.14
C ARG A 164 1.60 -18.47 -17.63
N ASP A 165 2.41 -19.43 -18.07
CA ASP A 165 2.26 -20.86 -17.75
C ASP A 165 3.13 -21.34 -16.57
N TRP A 166 3.73 -20.39 -15.83
CA TRP A 166 4.52 -20.60 -14.61
C TRP A 166 5.87 -21.33 -14.80
N ARG A 167 6.35 -21.47 -16.05
CA ARG A 167 7.58 -22.24 -16.35
C ARG A 167 8.84 -21.42 -16.21
N ASP A 168 8.77 -20.14 -16.56
CA ASP A 168 9.91 -19.24 -16.56
C ASP A 168 9.76 -18.21 -15.45
N GLU A 169 10.64 -18.31 -14.44
CA GLU A 169 10.72 -17.39 -13.31
C GLU A 169 11.66 -16.22 -13.66
N GLU A 170 11.26 -15.00 -13.29
CA GLU A 170 12.15 -13.83 -13.41
C GLU A 170 13.29 -13.94 -12.41
N ALA A 171 14.53 -13.77 -12.88
CA ALA A 171 15.73 -13.80 -12.04
C ALA A 171 15.95 -12.46 -11.32
N TYR A 172 14.90 -11.92 -10.71
CA TYR A 172 14.86 -10.67 -9.96
C TYR A 172 14.03 -10.85 -8.70
N ARG A 173 14.36 -10.10 -7.66
CA ARG A 173 13.62 -10.03 -6.40
C ARG A 173 13.39 -8.55 -6.05
N GLY A 174 12.15 -8.17 -5.83
CA GLY A 174 11.74 -6.80 -5.52
C GLY A 174 11.31 -6.60 -4.08
N ALA A 175 11.76 -5.50 -3.48
CA ALA A 175 11.26 -5.10 -2.17
C ALA A 175 9.77 -4.71 -2.22
N ASN A 176 9.33 -4.09 -3.31
CA ASN A 176 7.95 -3.63 -3.49
C ASN A 176 6.93 -4.78 -3.47
N SER A 177 7.16 -5.86 -4.24
CA SER A 177 6.27 -7.03 -4.25
C SER A 177 6.19 -7.70 -2.88
N ASN A 178 7.30 -7.79 -2.18
CA ASN A 178 7.38 -8.38 -0.85
C ASN A 178 6.75 -7.48 0.22
N MET A 179 6.82 -6.17 0.09
CA MET A 179 6.17 -5.20 0.97
C MET A 179 4.64 -5.37 0.94
N HIS A 180 4.05 -5.38 -0.25
CA HIS A 180 2.62 -5.65 -0.40
C HIS A 180 2.24 -7.10 -0.07
N GLY A 181 3.20 -8.03 -0.18
CA GLY A 181 3.09 -9.37 0.39
C GLY A 181 2.87 -9.35 1.90
N VAL A 182 3.64 -8.54 2.64
CA VAL A 182 3.45 -8.37 4.09
C VAL A 182 2.06 -7.81 4.39
N GLU A 183 1.61 -6.78 3.68
CA GLU A 183 0.27 -6.21 3.87
C GLU A 183 -0.83 -7.25 3.63
N ALA A 184 -0.74 -8.00 2.52
CA ALA A 184 -1.66 -9.08 2.22
C ALA A 184 -1.64 -10.19 3.29
N PHE A 185 -0.46 -10.57 3.78
CA PHE A 185 -0.31 -11.62 4.80
C PHE A 185 -0.88 -11.22 6.16
N LEU A 186 -0.82 -9.93 6.53
CA LEU A 186 -1.53 -9.42 7.70
C LEU A 186 -3.06 -9.61 7.54
N ALA A 187 -3.60 -9.29 6.37
CA ALA A 187 -5.02 -9.48 6.09
C ALA A 187 -5.41 -10.97 6.04
N LEU A 188 -4.58 -11.82 5.42
CA LEU A 188 -4.79 -13.28 5.38
C LEU A 188 -4.77 -13.91 6.77
N ALA A 189 -3.86 -13.48 7.65
CA ALA A 189 -3.81 -13.96 9.03
C ALA A 189 -5.14 -13.77 9.76
N ASP A 190 -5.74 -12.59 9.59
CA ASP A 190 -7.02 -12.26 10.24
C ASP A 190 -8.20 -13.07 9.68
N VAL A 191 -8.33 -13.15 8.35
CA VAL A 191 -9.51 -13.77 7.74
C VAL A 191 -9.46 -15.30 7.74
N THR A 192 -8.25 -15.90 7.86
CA THR A 192 -8.07 -17.35 7.95
C THR A 192 -7.86 -17.84 9.38
N GLY A 193 -7.49 -16.97 10.33
CA GLY A 193 -7.07 -17.35 11.68
C GLY A 193 -5.73 -18.10 11.71
N ASN A 194 -4.97 -18.12 10.61
CA ASN A 194 -3.73 -18.86 10.49
C ASN A 194 -2.51 -17.97 10.74
N ALA A 195 -1.87 -18.14 11.90
CA ALA A 195 -0.70 -17.39 12.31
C ALA A 195 0.57 -17.63 11.43
N LEU A 196 0.56 -18.65 10.57
CA LEU A 196 1.65 -18.87 9.61
C LEU A 196 1.87 -17.65 8.70
N TRP A 197 0.79 -16.95 8.34
CA TRP A 197 0.90 -15.72 7.55
C TRP A 197 1.68 -14.60 8.25
N LEU A 198 1.51 -14.46 9.58
CA LEU A 198 2.32 -13.51 10.37
C LEU A 198 3.79 -13.91 10.44
N GLN A 199 4.08 -15.22 10.53
CA GLN A 199 5.46 -15.72 10.52
C GLN A 199 6.12 -15.48 9.16
N ARG A 200 5.41 -15.68 8.06
CA ARG A 200 5.87 -15.36 6.70
C ARG A 200 6.13 -13.86 6.52
N ALA A 201 5.21 -13.01 6.97
CA ALA A 201 5.39 -11.57 6.98
C ALA A 201 6.64 -11.15 7.78
N LEU A 202 6.87 -11.76 8.94
CA LEU A 202 8.05 -11.50 9.76
C LEU A 202 9.36 -11.91 9.05
N ARG A 203 9.38 -13.03 8.33
CA ARG A 203 10.55 -13.47 7.57
C ARG A 203 10.90 -12.51 6.44
N ILE A 204 9.90 -11.99 5.72
CA ILE A 204 10.09 -10.98 4.69
C ILE A 204 10.66 -9.70 5.31
N ALA A 205 10.03 -9.19 6.38
CA ALA A 205 10.48 -7.98 7.09
C ALA A 205 11.90 -8.12 7.64
N GLU A 206 12.24 -9.27 8.23
CA GLU A 206 13.60 -9.55 8.72
C GLU A 206 14.63 -9.48 7.59
N ARG A 207 14.34 -10.09 6.43
CA ARG A 207 15.25 -10.08 5.29
C ARG A 207 15.45 -8.67 4.75
N LEU A 208 14.37 -8.04 4.33
CA LEU A 208 14.45 -6.79 3.57
C LEU A 208 14.78 -5.58 4.45
N ILE A 209 14.22 -5.55 5.65
CA ILE A 209 14.37 -4.38 6.51
C ILE A 209 15.45 -4.59 7.54
N HIS A 210 15.34 -5.60 8.39
CA HIS A 210 16.28 -5.77 9.49
C HIS A 210 17.71 -6.10 9.03
N ARG A 211 17.86 -6.93 7.96
CA ARG A 211 19.17 -7.30 7.45
C ARG A 211 19.70 -6.35 6.39
N HIS A 212 18.89 -5.95 5.39
CA HIS A 212 19.39 -5.11 4.30
C HIS A 212 19.24 -3.61 4.60
N ALA A 213 18.03 -3.11 4.85
CA ALA A 213 17.81 -1.67 5.03
C ALA A 213 18.54 -1.12 6.28
N ALA A 214 18.47 -1.82 7.43
CA ALA A 214 19.15 -1.39 8.66
C ALA A 214 20.68 -1.33 8.48
N ALA A 215 21.28 -2.27 7.74
CA ALA A 215 22.70 -2.25 7.41
C ALA A 215 23.10 -1.09 6.50
N CYS A 216 22.14 -0.51 5.76
CA CYS A 216 22.32 0.64 4.88
C CYS A 216 21.82 1.97 5.51
N GLY A 217 21.79 2.08 6.84
CA GLY A 217 21.31 3.29 7.52
C GLY A 217 19.80 3.50 7.41
N HIS A 218 19.05 2.43 7.34
CA HIS A 218 17.59 2.41 7.14
C HIS A 218 17.15 3.03 5.80
N VAL A 219 17.95 2.80 4.77
CA VAL A 219 17.60 3.07 3.37
C VAL A 219 17.09 1.76 2.74
N VAL A 220 15.90 1.76 2.19
CA VAL A 220 15.31 0.57 1.57
C VAL A 220 16.11 0.21 0.31
N VAL A 221 16.63 -1.02 0.26
CA VAL A 221 17.18 -1.59 -0.95
C VAL A 221 16.04 -2.19 -1.76
N GLU A 222 15.78 -1.62 -2.93
CA GLU A 222 14.57 -1.94 -3.72
C GLU A 222 14.75 -3.17 -4.61
N HIS A 223 15.98 -3.41 -5.11
CA HIS A 223 16.26 -4.34 -6.21
C HIS A 223 17.33 -5.34 -5.84
N PHE A 224 17.04 -6.62 -6.11
CA PHE A 224 17.96 -7.74 -5.86
C PHE A 224 17.92 -8.72 -7.03
N ASP A 225 19.00 -9.50 -7.17
CA ASP A 225 19.01 -10.68 -8.03
C ASP A 225 18.32 -11.90 -7.36
N ALA A 226 18.25 -13.02 -8.07
CA ALA A 226 17.68 -14.26 -7.56
C ALA A 226 18.39 -14.86 -6.32
N HIS A 227 19.57 -14.35 -5.98
CA HIS A 227 20.35 -14.75 -4.80
C HIS A 227 20.33 -13.70 -3.68
N TRP A 228 19.44 -12.72 -3.78
CA TRP A 228 19.30 -11.61 -2.84
C TRP A 228 20.53 -10.73 -2.74
N GLN A 229 21.34 -10.65 -3.82
CA GLN A 229 22.40 -9.66 -3.92
C GLN A 229 21.79 -8.34 -4.40
N ALA A 230 22.09 -7.25 -3.70
CA ALA A 230 21.60 -5.93 -4.05
C ALA A 230 22.06 -5.49 -5.45
N LEU A 231 21.19 -4.89 -6.22
CA LEU A 231 21.42 -4.35 -7.56
C LEU A 231 21.32 -2.81 -7.52
N PRO A 232 22.36 -2.10 -7.01
CA PRO A 232 22.28 -0.66 -6.78
C PRO A 232 22.11 0.17 -8.06
N GLU A 233 22.58 -0.35 -9.20
CA GLU A 233 22.49 0.34 -10.50
C GLU A 233 21.27 -0.10 -11.34
N TYR A 234 20.32 -0.83 -10.74
CA TYR A 234 19.13 -1.26 -11.44
C TYR A 234 18.33 -0.03 -11.93
N ASN A 235 17.95 -0.02 -13.20
CA ASN A 235 17.25 1.10 -13.87
C ASN A 235 17.99 2.45 -13.83
N ALA A 236 19.33 2.47 -13.75
CA ALA A 236 20.11 3.71 -13.80
C ALA A 236 19.89 4.52 -15.09
N ASP A 237 19.46 3.87 -16.16
CA ASP A 237 19.09 4.43 -17.47
C ASP A 237 17.59 4.81 -17.58
N ASN A 238 16.74 4.26 -16.69
CA ASN A 238 15.30 4.57 -16.60
C ASN A 238 14.90 4.96 -15.17
N ARG A 239 15.51 6.04 -14.67
CA ARG A 239 15.47 6.42 -13.25
C ARG A 239 14.08 6.72 -12.69
N ALA A 240 13.15 7.12 -13.55
CA ALA A 240 11.79 7.49 -13.18
C ALA A 240 10.77 6.39 -13.46
N ASP A 241 11.21 5.12 -13.55
CA ASP A 241 10.28 4.00 -13.68
C ASP A 241 9.24 4.04 -12.56
N PRO A 242 7.93 3.95 -12.88
CA PRO A 242 6.88 4.12 -11.88
C PRO A 242 6.79 2.98 -10.85
N PHE A 243 7.34 1.80 -11.15
CA PHE A 243 7.26 0.63 -10.28
C PHE A 243 8.62 0.13 -9.78
N ARG A 244 9.68 0.41 -10.52
CA ARG A 244 11.06 -0.02 -10.21
C ARG A 244 12.05 1.14 -10.41
N PRO A 245 11.86 2.29 -9.73
CA PRO A 245 12.73 3.46 -9.91
C PRO A 245 14.17 3.16 -9.49
N TYR A 246 15.13 3.86 -10.09
CA TYR A 246 16.52 3.80 -9.66
C TYR A 246 16.70 4.35 -8.25
N GLY A 247 17.56 3.72 -7.47
CA GLY A 247 17.94 4.14 -6.13
C GLY A 247 16.96 3.66 -5.05
N SER A 248 16.65 4.50 -4.09
CA SER A 248 15.70 4.21 -3.01
C SER A 248 14.47 5.12 -3.09
N THR A 249 13.35 4.59 -2.62
CA THR A 249 12.06 5.30 -2.62
C THR A 249 11.64 5.63 -1.19
N PRO A 250 11.71 6.90 -0.76
CA PRO A 250 11.32 7.29 0.59
C PRO A 250 9.88 6.90 0.96
N GLY A 251 8.98 6.88 -0.04
CA GLY A 251 7.61 6.39 0.14
C GLY A 251 7.55 4.95 0.66
N HIS A 252 8.38 4.06 0.12
CA HIS A 252 8.48 2.69 0.62
C HIS A 252 9.05 2.61 2.03
N ALA A 253 9.99 3.50 2.39
CA ALA A 253 10.49 3.55 3.77
C ALA A 253 9.38 3.92 4.77
N PHE A 254 8.49 4.86 4.43
CA PHE A 254 7.32 5.18 5.26
C PHE A 254 6.33 4.01 5.31
N GLU A 255 6.04 3.40 4.18
CA GLU A 255 5.11 2.26 4.11
C GLU A 255 5.63 1.07 4.92
N TRP A 256 6.91 0.71 4.78
CA TRP A 256 7.55 -0.30 5.61
C TRP A 256 7.51 0.05 7.10
N ALA A 257 7.80 1.32 7.48
CA ALA A 257 7.71 1.75 8.87
C ALA A 257 6.32 1.49 9.46
N ARG A 258 5.27 1.80 8.71
CA ARG A 258 3.89 1.50 9.07
C ARG A 258 3.64 -0.01 9.18
N LEU A 259 4.03 -0.78 8.17
CA LEU A 259 3.80 -2.22 8.13
C LEU A 259 4.52 -2.98 9.24
N LEU A 260 5.73 -2.57 9.63
CA LEU A 260 6.44 -3.15 10.78
C LEU A 260 5.66 -2.96 12.09
N LEU A 261 5.02 -1.78 12.29
CA LEU A 261 4.22 -1.52 13.49
C LEU A 261 2.90 -2.32 13.48
N HIS A 262 2.27 -2.46 12.31
CA HIS A 262 1.11 -3.33 12.15
C HIS A 262 1.47 -4.80 12.44
N LEU A 263 2.61 -5.26 11.93
CA LEU A 263 3.13 -6.61 12.17
C LEU A 263 3.45 -6.83 13.66
N GLU A 264 4.11 -5.89 14.33
CA GLU A 264 4.38 -5.94 15.77
C GLU A 264 3.07 -6.10 16.56
N ALA A 265 2.07 -5.29 16.23
CA ALA A 265 0.77 -5.33 16.89
C ALA A 265 0.03 -6.65 16.62
N ALA A 266 0.03 -7.14 15.37
CA ALA A 266 -0.62 -8.40 14.99
C ALA A 266 0.04 -9.61 15.65
N LEU A 267 1.38 -9.69 15.68
CA LEU A 267 2.12 -10.73 16.40
C LEU A 267 1.77 -10.73 17.89
N THR A 268 1.78 -9.55 18.51
CA THR A 268 1.41 -9.39 19.93
C THR A 268 -0.03 -9.84 20.19
N GLN A 269 -0.97 -9.47 19.33
CA GLN A 269 -2.39 -9.85 19.45
C GLN A 269 -2.57 -11.37 19.30
N ALA A 270 -1.79 -12.01 18.42
CA ALA A 270 -1.80 -13.45 18.23
C ALA A 270 -1.06 -14.23 19.34
N GLY A 271 -0.48 -13.55 20.34
CA GLY A 271 0.32 -14.19 21.40
C GLY A 271 1.68 -14.70 20.92
N LEU A 272 2.16 -14.21 19.78
CA LEU A 272 3.46 -14.54 19.23
C LEU A 272 4.53 -13.54 19.70
N VAL A 273 5.80 -13.96 19.62
CA VAL A 273 6.92 -13.07 19.91
C VAL A 273 7.05 -12.03 18.81
N ALA A 274 6.94 -10.75 19.18
CA ALA A 274 7.25 -9.63 18.32
C ALA A 274 8.68 -9.14 18.64
N PRO A 275 9.65 -9.29 17.73
CA PRO A 275 11.02 -8.85 17.99
C PRO A 275 11.12 -7.33 18.18
N ASP A 276 11.98 -6.89 19.09
CA ASP A 276 12.17 -5.46 19.42
C ASP A 276 12.67 -4.62 18.25
N TRP A 277 13.35 -5.25 17.29
CA TRP A 277 13.84 -4.56 16.08
C TRP A 277 12.70 -4.03 15.20
N LEU A 278 11.47 -4.59 15.25
CA LEU A 278 10.33 -4.08 14.48
C LEU A 278 10.08 -2.59 14.75
N LEU A 279 10.03 -2.19 16.02
CA LEU A 279 9.88 -0.78 16.39
C LEU A 279 11.15 0.02 16.08
N ALA A 280 12.34 -0.53 16.36
CA ALA A 280 13.60 0.17 16.14
C ALA A 280 13.79 0.50 14.65
N ASP A 281 13.55 -0.47 13.76
CA ASP A 281 13.71 -0.29 12.33
C ASP A 281 12.59 0.60 11.74
N ALA A 282 11.36 0.51 12.24
CA ALA A 282 10.28 1.43 11.85
C ALA A 282 10.66 2.90 12.14
N LYS A 283 11.24 3.17 13.31
CA LYS A 283 11.74 4.50 13.66
C LYS A 283 12.91 4.94 12.77
N GLY A 284 13.84 4.02 12.50
CA GLY A 284 15.00 4.27 11.64
C GLY A 284 14.59 4.61 10.20
N LEU A 285 13.71 3.82 9.60
CA LEU A 285 13.16 4.06 8.25
C LEU A 285 12.46 5.42 8.16
N PHE A 286 11.60 5.71 9.12
CA PHE A 286 10.88 6.98 9.16
C PHE A 286 11.82 8.17 9.29
N ALA A 287 12.80 8.10 10.20
CA ALA A 287 13.77 9.16 10.42
C ALA A 287 14.65 9.39 9.20
N SER A 288 15.16 8.31 8.58
CA SER A 288 15.97 8.37 7.36
C SER A 288 15.22 9.01 6.20
N ALA A 289 13.97 8.57 5.96
CA ALA A 289 13.15 9.15 4.89
C ALA A 289 12.84 10.64 5.13
N CYS A 290 12.47 11.04 6.35
CA CYS A 290 12.26 12.44 6.68
C CYS A 290 13.51 13.29 6.48
N GLN A 291 14.67 12.81 6.94
CA GLN A 291 15.94 13.53 6.87
C GLN A 291 16.40 13.78 5.45
N HIS A 292 16.23 12.77 4.57
CA HIS A 292 16.84 12.80 3.25
C HIS A 292 15.89 13.18 2.13
N ALA A 293 14.57 13.01 2.30
CA ALA A 293 13.60 13.29 1.24
C ALA A 293 12.80 14.58 1.41
N TRP A 294 12.58 15.03 2.66
CA TRP A 294 11.84 16.27 2.89
C TRP A 294 12.69 17.48 2.53
N GLN A 295 12.18 18.32 1.62
CA GLN A 295 12.88 19.52 1.10
C GLN A 295 14.28 19.23 0.51
N ALA A 296 14.51 18.01 0.06
CA ALA A 296 15.83 17.59 -0.43
C ALA A 296 16.35 18.38 -1.63
N ASP A 297 15.46 18.99 -2.40
CA ASP A 297 15.76 19.86 -3.53
C ASP A 297 15.52 21.37 -3.25
N GLY A 298 15.28 21.72 -1.97
CA GLY A 298 15.06 23.07 -1.50
C GLY A 298 13.60 23.53 -1.48
N ALA A 299 12.69 22.83 -2.16
CA ALA A 299 11.25 23.10 -2.11
C ALA A 299 10.53 22.17 -1.10
N PRO A 300 9.42 22.62 -0.47
CA PRO A 300 8.64 21.75 0.43
C PRO A 300 8.18 20.46 -0.24
N GLY A 301 7.95 19.41 0.58
CA GLY A 301 7.47 18.12 0.13
C GLY A 301 8.58 17.08 0.03
N LEU A 302 8.14 15.81 -0.12
CA LEU A 302 8.99 14.63 -0.21
C LEU A 302 9.29 14.34 -1.68
N VAL A 303 10.55 14.25 -2.06
CA VAL A 303 10.96 13.83 -3.41
C VAL A 303 10.66 12.34 -3.61
N TYR A 304 10.46 11.93 -4.87
CA TYR A 304 10.07 10.56 -5.20
C TYR A 304 11.19 9.57 -4.96
N SER A 305 12.42 9.82 -5.46
CA SER A 305 13.53 8.90 -5.26
C SER A 305 14.86 9.60 -4.96
N LEU A 306 15.74 8.87 -4.29
CA LEU A 306 17.09 9.27 -3.89
C LEU A 306 18.11 8.28 -4.43
N ASP A 307 19.32 8.74 -4.73
CA ASP A 307 20.45 7.86 -5.01
C ASP A 307 21.05 7.27 -3.71
N TRP A 308 22.09 6.46 -3.86
CA TRP A 308 22.78 5.83 -2.73
C TRP A 308 23.59 6.80 -1.88
N ASN A 309 23.83 8.04 -2.34
CA ASN A 309 24.39 9.15 -1.58
C ASN A 309 23.31 10.04 -0.96
N GLN A 310 22.05 9.60 -1.00
CA GLN A 310 20.87 10.33 -0.48
C GLN A 310 20.65 11.69 -1.19
N GLN A 311 21.03 11.78 -2.48
CA GLN A 311 20.75 12.95 -3.29
C GLN A 311 19.47 12.72 -4.12
N PRO A 312 18.64 13.76 -4.33
CA PRO A 312 17.42 13.66 -5.13
C PRO A 312 17.71 13.24 -6.58
N VAL A 313 17.08 12.13 -7.00
CA VAL A 313 17.12 11.66 -8.40
C VAL A 313 15.87 12.11 -9.13
N VAL A 314 14.70 11.73 -8.65
CA VAL A 314 13.42 12.15 -9.21
C VAL A 314 12.76 13.11 -8.23
N ARG A 315 12.68 14.37 -8.65
CA ARG A 315 12.21 15.48 -7.80
C ARG A 315 10.70 15.68 -7.82
N ALA A 316 9.97 14.89 -8.58
CA ALA A 316 8.51 14.89 -8.52
C ALA A 316 8.02 14.52 -7.10
N ARG A 317 6.87 15.08 -6.71
CA ARG A 317 6.18 14.71 -5.48
C ARG A 317 5.00 13.82 -5.85
N LEU A 318 4.99 12.60 -5.37
CA LEU A 318 3.87 11.71 -5.61
C LEU A 318 2.95 11.67 -4.38
N HIS A 319 1.63 11.68 -4.62
CA HIS A 319 0.62 11.71 -3.57
C HIS A 319 0.76 10.52 -2.61
N TRP A 320 1.07 9.33 -3.15
CA TRP A 320 1.18 8.12 -2.35
C TRP A 320 2.35 8.16 -1.36
N VAL A 321 3.46 8.82 -1.71
CA VAL A 321 4.62 9.02 -0.81
C VAL A 321 4.20 9.83 0.42
N HIS A 322 3.38 10.87 0.21
CA HIS A 322 2.89 11.72 1.30
C HIS A 322 1.78 11.05 2.09
N ALA A 323 0.93 10.25 1.43
CA ALA A 323 -0.09 9.43 2.08
C ALA A 323 0.54 8.42 3.05
N GLU A 324 1.60 7.71 2.61
CA GLU A 324 2.32 6.77 3.47
C GLU A 324 3.10 7.49 4.59
N ALA A 325 3.64 8.68 4.34
CA ALA A 325 4.31 9.46 5.37
C ALA A 325 3.37 9.84 6.53
N VAL A 326 2.15 10.32 6.24
CA VAL A 326 1.18 10.64 7.31
C VAL A 326 0.64 9.39 7.99
N ALA A 327 0.45 8.28 7.25
CA ALA A 327 0.03 7.01 7.81
C ALA A 327 1.09 6.42 8.77
N ALA A 328 2.37 6.45 8.37
CA ALA A 328 3.49 6.02 9.21
C ALA A 328 3.67 6.91 10.45
N ALA A 329 3.57 8.23 10.29
CA ALA A 329 3.62 9.17 11.41
C ALA A 329 2.49 8.89 12.42
N ALA A 330 1.26 8.67 11.95
CA ALA A 330 0.13 8.30 12.80
C ALA A 330 0.38 6.98 13.55
N ALA A 331 0.88 5.95 12.86
CA ALA A 331 1.21 4.66 13.46
C ALA A 331 2.29 4.80 14.54
N LEU A 332 3.33 5.60 14.30
CA LEU A 332 4.37 5.89 15.29
C LEU A 332 3.85 6.68 16.49
N VAL A 333 2.96 7.67 16.28
CA VAL A 333 2.27 8.36 17.40
C VAL A 333 1.47 7.36 18.23
N GLN A 334 0.69 6.51 17.57
CA GLN A 334 -0.13 5.50 18.25
C GLN A 334 0.73 4.53 19.08
N ARG A 335 1.88 4.12 18.54
CA ARG A 335 2.76 3.14 19.18
C ARG A 335 3.62 3.75 20.28
N THR A 336 4.10 4.99 20.14
CA THR A 336 5.11 5.58 21.00
C THR A 336 4.61 6.75 21.84
N GLY A 337 3.66 7.53 21.36
CA GLY A 337 3.22 8.78 21.95
C GLY A 337 4.20 9.95 21.80
N GLU A 338 5.28 9.79 21.00
CA GLU A 338 6.33 10.80 20.85
C GLU A 338 5.85 12.00 20.03
N ALA A 339 6.03 13.21 20.56
CA ALA A 339 5.57 14.46 19.94
C ALA A 339 6.21 14.77 18.58
N ALA A 340 7.41 14.25 18.32
CA ALA A 340 8.09 14.46 17.04
C ALA A 340 7.29 13.85 15.87
N TYR A 341 6.68 12.67 16.05
CA TYR A 341 5.85 12.04 15.02
C TYR A 341 4.53 12.77 14.81
N GLU A 342 3.96 13.35 15.88
CA GLU A 342 2.79 14.24 15.78
C GLU A 342 3.09 15.49 14.95
N GLN A 343 4.28 16.07 15.10
CA GLN A 343 4.70 17.22 14.29
C GLN A 343 4.79 16.85 12.81
N TRP A 344 5.41 15.71 12.49
CA TRP A 344 5.46 15.21 11.12
C TRP A 344 4.09 14.89 10.53
N TYR A 345 3.19 14.31 11.34
CA TYR A 345 1.81 14.05 10.95
C TYR A 345 1.09 15.34 10.55
N ARG A 346 1.19 16.38 11.39
CA ARG A 346 0.58 17.70 11.11
C ARG A 346 1.20 18.36 9.89
N GLN A 347 2.52 18.32 9.75
CA GLN A 347 3.24 18.89 8.63
C GLN A 347 2.87 18.17 7.31
N GLY A 348 2.78 16.86 7.32
CA GLY A 348 2.37 16.07 6.17
C GLY A 348 0.95 16.42 5.73
N TRP A 349 -0.02 16.50 6.66
CA TRP A 349 -1.38 16.91 6.32
C TRP A 349 -1.48 18.35 5.85
N ALA A 350 -0.71 19.27 6.42
CA ALA A 350 -0.66 20.66 5.93
C ALA A 350 -0.22 20.70 4.46
N PHE A 351 0.84 19.96 4.11
CA PHE A 351 1.31 19.85 2.74
C PHE A 351 0.29 19.18 1.80
N ILE A 352 -0.33 18.09 2.23
CA ILE A 352 -1.35 17.38 1.43
C ILE A 352 -2.55 18.29 1.15
N THR A 353 -3.03 19.01 2.15
CA THR A 353 -4.18 19.89 1.98
C THR A 353 -3.89 21.09 1.09
N GLU A 354 -2.67 21.62 1.11
CA GLU A 354 -2.28 22.77 0.31
C GLU A 354 -2.00 22.42 -1.15
N HIS A 355 -1.40 21.21 -1.41
CA HIS A 355 -0.86 20.93 -2.74
C HIS A 355 -1.51 19.72 -3.44
N PHE A 356 -1.94 18.69 -2.71
CA PHE A 356 -2.48 17.49 -3.34
C PHE A 356 -3.99 17.48 -3.46
N ILE A 357 -4.75 17.96 -2.47
CA ILE A 357 -6.20 17.89 -2.50
C ILE A 357 -6.74 18.80 -3.61
N ASP A 358 -7.35 18.20 -4.62
CA ASP A 358 -8.01 18.94 -5.70
C ASP A 358 -9.50 19.14 -5.39
N LEU A 359 -9.83 20.32 -4.86
CA LEU A 359 -11.21 20.67 -4.51
C LEU A 359 -12.09 20.94 -5.74
N HIS A 360 -11.49 21.24 -6.90
CA HIS A 360 -12.21 21.58 -8.14
C HIS A 360 -12.38 20.34 -9.05
N GLY A 361 -11.27 19.62 -9.29
CA GLY A 361 -11.26 18.44 -10.17
C GLY A 361 -11.65 17.14 -9.47
N GLY A 362 -11.72 17.15 -8.13
CA GLY A 362 -11.97 15.96 -7.32
C GLY A 362 -10.71 15.11 -7.07
N SER A 363 -10.77 14.24 -6.05
CA SER A 363 -9.64 13.40 -5.62
C SER A 363 -8.40 14.21 -5.22
N TRP A 364 -7.21 13.62 -5.32
CA TRP A 364 -5.92 14.28 -5.12
C TRP A 364 -5.17 14.35 -6.45
N HIS A 365 -4.35 15.36 -6.66
CA HIS A 365 -3.34 15.32 -7.72
C HIS A 365 -2.38 14.17 -7.43
N HIS A 366 -2.11 13.31 -8.41
CA HIS A 366 -1.24 12.14 -8.18
C HIS A 366 0.24 12.48 -8.27
N GLU A 367 0.56 13.52 -9.00
CA GLU A 367 1.93 14.01 -9.17
C GLU A 367 1.96 15.53 -9.11
N LEU A 368 2.97 16.05 -8.42
CA LEU A 368 3.40 17.45 -8.49
C LEU A 368 4.83 17.48 -9.02
N ASP A 369 5.15 18.56 -9.72
CA ASP A 369 6.52 18.83 -10.16
C ASP A 369 7.40 19.37 -9.00
N GLU A 370 8.63 19.72 -9.31
CA GLU A 370 9.62 20.30 -8.39
C GLU A 370 9.24 21.68 -7.82
N HIS A 371 8.19 22.30 -8.37
CA HIS A 371 7.61 23.57 -7.92
C HIS A 371 6.25 23.40 -7.24
N ASN A 372 5.88 22.17 -6.90
CA ASN A 372 4.61 21.77 -6.29
C ASN A 372 3.38 22.11 -7.16
N GLN A 373 3.54 22.14 -8.50
CA GLN A 373 2.43 22.31 -9.43
C GLN A 373 1.97 20.94 -9.96
N PRO A 374 0.67 20.75 -10.21
CA PRO A 374 0.16 19.49 -10.78
C PRO A 374 0.90 19.09 -12.05
N ALA A 375 1.33 17.84 -12.11
CA ALA A 375 2.09 17.26 -13.22
C ALA A 375 1.57 15.85 -13.58
N ALA A 376 2.09 15.26 -14.65
CA ALA A 376 1.72 13.95 -15.13
C ALA A 376 2.88 13.32 -15.95
N ARG A 377 4.09 13.43 -15.43
CA ARG A 377 5.31 12.92 -16.10
C ARG A 377 5.56 11.45 -15.81
N ILE A 378 5.22 11.01 -14.59
CA ILE A 378 5.39 9.64 -14.10
C ILE A 378 4.03 8.97 -13.98
N TRP A 379 3.07 9.65 -13.35
CA TRP A 379 1.72 9.15 -13.13
C TRP A 379 0.69 10.06 -13.79
N ALA A 380 0.13 9.60 -14.90
CA ALA A 380 -0.95 10.32 -15.57
C ALA A 380 -2.28 10.08 -14.85
N GLY A 381 -3.11 11.13 -14.79
CA GLY A 381 -4.45 11.02 -14.22
C GLY A 381 -4.50 10.90 -12.71
N LYS A 382 -5.62 10.33 -12.22
CA LYS A 382 -5.90 10.12 -10.79
C LYS A 382 -6.49 8.73 -10.53
N PRO A 383 -5.81 7.64 -10.96
CA PRO A 383 -6.38 6.30 -10.88
C PRO A 383 -6.33 5.68 -9.48
N ASP A 384 -5.51 6.19 -8.57
CA ASP A 384 -5.26 5.56 -7.27
C ASP A 384 -6.12 6.17 -6.15
N LEU A 385 -7.13 5.42 -5.72
CA LEU A 385 -7.87 5.69 -4.49
C LEU A 385 -7.17 5.13 -3.25
N TYR A 386 -6.41 4.04 -3.40
CA TYR A 386 -5.93 3.17 -2.34
C TYR A 386 -5.11 3.93 -1.28
N HIS A 387 -4.03 4.61 -1.67
CA HIS A 387 -3.17 5.30 -0.72
C HIS A 387 -3.89 6.48 -0.03
N ALA A 388 -4.59 7.32 -0.80
CA ALA A 388 -5.31 8.46 -0.23
C ALA A 388 -6.42 8.03 0.74
N TYR A 389 -7.16 6.96 0.40
CA TYR A 389 -8.24 6.46 1.25
C TYR A 389 -7.72 5.77 2.51
N GLN A 390 -6.63 5.01 2.41
CA GLN A 390 -5.98 4.44 3.59
C GLN A 390 -5.41 5.53 4.51
N ALA A 391 -4.80 6.58 3.97
CA ALA A 391 -4.25 7.68 4.74
C ALA A 391 -5.29 8.37 5.66
N VAL A 392 -6.55 8.46 5.23
CA VAL A 392 -7.63 9.03 6.05
C VAL A 392 -8.27 8.02 7.00
N LEU A 393 -8.12 6.72 6.77
CA LEU A 393 -8.69 5.68 7.63
C LEU A 393 -7.74 5.25 8.75
N LEU A 394 -6.50 4.95 8.42
CA LEU A 394 -5.50 4.40 9.34
C LEU A 394 -5.30 5.22 10.63
N PRO A 395 -5.25 6.56 10.60
CA PRO A 395 -5.06 7.35 11.82
C PRO A 395 -6.16 7.19 12.87
N ARG A 396 -7.33 6.73 12.46
CA ARG A 396 -8.53 6.58 13.31
C ARG A 396 -8.67 5.19 13.92
N LEU A 397 -7.85 4.22 13.49
CA LEU A 397 -8.00 2.81 13.78
C LEU A 397 -6.80 2.27 14.55
N ALA A 398 -6.97 1.18 15.29
CA ALA A 398 -5.88 0.50 15.97
C ALA A 398 -4.91 -0.14 14.95
N LEU A 399 -3.66 -0.35 15.37
CA LEU A 399 -2.62 -0.96 14.53
C LEU A 399 -2.88 -2.43 14.17
N ALA A 400 -3.70 -3.13 14.95
CA ALA A 400 -4.16 -4.50 14.66
C ALA A 400 -5.60 -4.66 15.15
N PRO A 401 -6.38 -5.56 14.54
CA PRO A 401 -6.07 -6.38 13.36
C PRO A 401 -5.91 -5.55 12.06
N SER A 402 -5.82 -6.22 10.89
CA SER A 402 -5.68 -5.57 9.57
C SER A 402 -6.83 -4.60 9.27
N LEU A 403 -6.60 -3.68 8.34
CA LEU A 403 -7.46 -2.51 8.12
C LEU A 403 -8.96 -2.84 7.97
N ALA A 404 -9.35 -3.82 7.15
CA ALA A 404 -10.75 -4.19 6.98
C ALA A 404 -11.35 -4.77 8.27
N THR A 405 -10.60 -5.62 8.96
CA THR A 405 -11.03 -6.29 10.18
C THR A 405 -11.18 -5.30 11.35
N VAL A 406 -10.21 -4.41 11.54
CA VAL A 406 -10.29 -3.39 12.60
C VAL A 406 -11.42 -2.40 12.33
N LEU A 407 -11.64 -2.04 11.07
CA LEU A 407 -12.73 -1.14 10.67
C LEU A 407 -14.11 -1.77 10.94
N ALA A 408 -14.30 -3.05 10.62
CA ALA A 408 -15.53 -3.77 10.93
C ALA A 408 -15.78 -3.85 12.45
N ALA A 409 -14.73 -4.07 13.24
CA ALA A 409 -14.82 -4.08 14.70
C ALA A 409 -15.12 -2.69 15.29
N ASP A 410 -14.59 -1.60 14.71
CA ASP A 410 -14.88 -0.22 15.14
C ASP A 410 -16.34 0.15 14.88
N VAL A 411 -16.87 -0.16 13.70
CA VAL A 411 -18.28 0.10 13.35
C VAL A 411 -19.25 -0.63 14.27
N THR A 412 -18.93 -1.86 14.68
CA THR A 412 -19.80 -2.64 15.59
C THR A 412 -19.79 -2.14 17.04
N ARG A 413 -18.80 -1.31 17.42
CA ARG A 413 -18.70 -0.73 18.78
C ARG A 413 -19.39 0.62 18.92
N ARG A 414 -19.73 1.28 17.83
CA ARG A 414 -20.45 2.57 17.78
C ARG A 414 -21.96 2.36 17.79
#